data_0e67daaf81d679fa69a6dd8d845f4b9f
#
_entry.id   0e67daaf81d679fa69a6dd8d845f4b9f
#
_cell.length_a   1.000
_cell.length_b   1.000
_cell.length_c   1.000
_cell.angle_alpha   90.00
_cell.angle_beta   90.00
_cell.angle_gamma   90.00
#
_symmetry.space_group_name_H-M   'P 1'
#
loop_
_entity.id
_entity.type
_entity.pdbx_description
1 polymer ?
#
loop_
_entity_poly.entity_id
_entity_poly.type
_entity_poly.pdbx_seq_one_letter_code
_entity_poly.pdbx_strand_id
1 'polypeptide(L)'
;MNMRELARWGAAVATCVAVVLPTPAQAEAEPPRFVDGFGLTVKVQPTWIDGAHRTFTFSVASTEVPRPTLLPTQVAGQHVVVVTLPEDYAGSAKRYPVLYALHGNPDMPDTRWNVDRAEIATQGKPLITVQPNGVRSWYSNWVNPGAVGKQNWESFHLDQLIPFVDANLRTIANRDGRAILGHSMGGFGALHYAEHRPELFGYVGSMSGGLDLRNPVMRGVVVTTELIEASGVPTVGADAIFGPPVWPFDGIWNAESPAHNVAPLRGMGVALYTGNGGNLLDNPVQAIAEQQARETNLVTVANLTAAGVPFDFLDYGDGSTWAPGCTGKHASPPCVQKAMTHFVGLVLGRLQHP
;
A
#
# COMPACT_ATOMS: atom_id res chain seq x y z
N MET A 1 -44.03 -93.05 6.92
CA MET A 1 -44.25 -92.61 5.55
C MET A 1 -43.77 -91.14 5.43
N ASN A 2 -42.69 -90.99 4.73
CA ASN A 2 -42.07 -89.84 4.17
C ASN A 2 -41.71 -88.60 5.02
N MET A 3 -40.43 -88.57 5.34
CA MET A 3 -39.66 -87.35 5.71
C MET A 3 -39.37 -86.54 4.46
N ARG A 4 -39.46 -85.25 4.61
CA ARG A 4 -38.93 -84.29 3.62
C ARG A 4 -37.81 -83.50 4.26
N GLU A 5 -36.66 -83.60 3.66
CA GLU A 5 -35.44 -82.81 3.96
C GLU A 5 -35.64 -81.31 3.73
N LEU A 6 -35.22 -80.55 4.71
CA LEU A 6 -35.11 -79.12 4.61
C LEU A 6 -33.62 -78.75 4.36
N ALA A 7 -33.30 -78.31 3.14
CA ALA A 7 -32.01 -77.81 2.82
C ALA A 7 -31.86 -76.39 3.43
N ARG A 8 -30.84 -76.21 4.25
CA ARG A 8 -30.43 -74.83 4.76
C ARG A 8 -29.48 -74.14 3.79
N TRP A 9 -29.92 -73.06 3.24
CA TRP A 9 -29.05 -72.14 2.52
C TRP A 9 -28.45 -71.14 3.51
N GLY A 10 -27.13 -71.19 3.76
CA GLY A 10 -26.36 -70.17 4.50
C GLY A 10 -25.94 -69.07 3.55
N ALA A 11 -26.50 -67.88 3.70
CA ALA A 11 -26.02 -66.75 3.01
C ALA A 11 -24.82 -66.13 3.78
N ALA A 12 -23.64 -66.23 3.18
CA ALA A 12 -22.44 -65.54 3.68
C ALA A 12 -22.51 -64.07 3.32
N VAL A 13 -22.69 -63.21 4.33
CA VAL A 13 -22.58 -61.75 4.18
C VAL A 13 -21.09 -61.39 4.24
N ALA A 14 -20.51 -61.08 3.11
CA ALA A 14 -19.16 -60.51 3.02
C ALA A 14 -19.19 -59.03 3.41
N THR A 15 -18.77 -58.69 4.61
CA THR A 15 -18.61 -57.30 5.07
C THR A 15 -17.30 -56.74 4.48
N CYS A 16 -17.41 -55.94 3.39
CA CYS A 16 -16.28 -55.17 2.89
C CYS A 16 -15.99 -54.03 3.87
N VAL A 17 -14.95 -54.13 4.66
CA VAL A 17 -14.39 -53.04 5.44
C VAL A 17 -13.59 -52.16 4.48
N ALA A 18 -14.14 -51.04 4.08
CA ALA A 18 -13.39 -50.03 3.34
C ALA A 18 -12.37 -49.38 4.28
N VAL A 19 -11.10 -49.70 4.10
CA VAL A 19 -9.98 -49.01 4.76
C VAL A 19 -9.86 -47.63 4.10
N VAL A 20 -10.39 -46.61 4.75
CA VAL A 20 -10.15 -45.23 4.39
C VAL A 20 -8.70 -44.90 4.80
N LEU A 21 -7.78 -44.97 3.86
CA LEU A 21 -6.43 -44.49 4.08
C LEU A 21 -6.53 -42.96 4.29
N PRO A 22 -5.91 -42.40 5.34
CA PRO A 22 -5.87 -40.96 5.49
C PRO A 22 -5.16 -40.35 4.25
N THR A 23 -5.83 -39.47 3.54
CA THR A 23 -5.16 -38.61 2.54
C THR A 23 -4.00 -37.92 3.24
N PRO A 24 -2.77 -37.98 2.69
CA PRO A 24 -1.67 -37.23 3.25
C PRO A 24 -2.12 -35.77 3.36
N ALA A 25 -2.01 -35.18 4.56
CA ALA A 25 -2.22 -33.78 4.76
C ALA A 25 -1.34 -33.04 3.74
N GLN A 26 -1.96 -32.28 2.85
CA GLN A 26 -1.23 -31.50 1.87
C GLN A 26 -0.38 -30.53 2.68
N ALA A 27 0.95 -30.62 2.58
CA ALA A 27 1.84 -29.74 3.30
C ALA A 27 1.44 -28.29 2.94
N GLU A 28 1.15 -27.50 3.96
CA GLU A 28 0.81 -26.10 3.76
C GLU A 28 1.95 -25.44 2.98
N ALA A 29 1.60 -24.68 1.94
CA ALA A 29 2.60 -24.04 1.09
C ALA A 29 3.37 -23.01 1.94
N GLU A 30 4.68 -23.19 2.05
CA GLU A 30 5.55 -22.22 2.70
C GLU A 30 5.56 -20.89 1.92
N PRO A 31 5.68 -19.74 2.60
CA PRO A 31 5.82 -18.47 1.93
C PRO A 31 7.14 -18.44 1.12
N PRO A 32 7.24 -17.58 0.08
CA PRO A 32 8.47 -17.43 -0.69
C PRO A 32 9.66 -17.07 0.21
N ARG A 33 10.79 -17.75 0.05
CA ARG A 33 12.01 -17.42 0.79
C ARG A 33 12.78 -16.32 0.10
N PHE A 34 13.15 -15.28 0.83
CA PHE A 34 13.82 -14.09 0.31
C PHE A 34 15.34 -14.15 0.55
N VAL A 35 16.09 -13.60 -0.40
CA VAL A 35 17.55 -13.42 -0.32
C VAL A 35 17.90 -11.93 -0.28
N ASP A 36 18.98 -11.60 0.41
CA ASP A 36 19.52 -10.24 0.51
C ASP A 36 19.88 -9.70 -0.88
N GLY A 37 19.80 -8.38 -1.03
CA GLY A 37 20.18 -7.70 -2.27
C GLY A 37 19.81 -6.23 -2.27
N PHE A 38 20.32 -5.49 -3.22
CA PHE A 38 19.99 -4.08 -3.46
C PHE A 38 20.16 -3.17 -2.23
N GLY A 39 21.12 -3.47 -1.35
CA GLY A 39 21.33 -2.73 -0.11
C GLY A 39 20.35 -3.09 1.01
N LEU A 40 19.53 -4.13 0.83
CA LEU A 40 18.63 -4.69 1.84
C LEU A 40 19.15 -6.00 2.40
N THR A 41 19.04 -6.15 3.71
CA THR A 41 19.30 -7.40 4.43
C THR A 41 18.02 -7.91 5.07
N VAL A 42 17.62 -9.13 4.77
CA VAL A 42 16.43 -9.77 5.36
C VAL A 42 16.67 -10.02 6.84
N LYS A 43 15.84 -9.44 7.70
CA LYS A 43 15.88 -9.61 9.16
C LYS A 43 14.90 -10.65 9.65
N VAL A 44 13.71 -10.67 9.04
CA VAL A 44 12.69 -11.69 9.28
C VAL A 44 12.24 -12.22 7.93
N GLN A 45 12.33 -13.52 7.72
CA GLN A 45 11.85 -14.17 6.51
C GLN A 45 10.32 -14.06 6.39
N PRO A 46 9.76 -14.13 5.18
CA PRO A 46 8.33 -14.16 4.97
C PRO A 46 7.60 -15.16 5.87
N THR A 47 6.55 -14.67 6.54
CA THR A 47 5.68 -15.46 7.43
C THR A 47 4.23 -15.11 7.13
N TRP A 48 3.40 -16.14 6.88
CA TRP A 48 1.97 -15.95 6.64
C TRP A 48 1.29 -15.27 7.82
N ILE A 49 0.42 -14.29 7.53
CA ILE A 49 -0.38 -13.59 8.53
C ILE A 49 -1.89 -13.79 8.33
N ASP A 50 -2.28 -14.48 7.27
CA ASP A 50 -3.66 -14.85 6.96
C ASP A 50 -3.83 -16.38 6.87
N GLY A 51 -5.04 -16.86 7.14
CA GLY A 51 -5.36 -18.30 7.04
C GLY A 51 -5.50 -18.80 5.61
N ALA A 52 -5.56 -17.91 4.62
CA ALA A 52 -5.63 -18.26 3.20
C ALA A 52 -4.25 -18.41 2.55
N HIS A 53 -3.17 -18.16 3.30
CA HIS A 53 -1.78 -18.20 2.83
C HIS A 53 -1.56 -17.34 1.57
N ARG A 54 -2.17 -16.16 1.56
CA ARG A 54 -2.00 -15.16 0.50
C ARG A 54 -1.18 -13.98 0.98
N THR A 55 -1.30 -13.60 2.25
CA THR A 55 -0.67 -12.42 2.80
C THR A 55 0.40 -12.81 3.81
N PHE A 56 1.61 -12.29 3.60
CA PHE A 56 2.73 -12.48 4.50
C PHE A 56 3.40 -11.16 4.86
N THR A 57 4.10 -11.16 5.99
CA THR A 57 5.02 -10.09 6.36
C THR A 57 6.45 -10.60 6.29
N PHE A 58 7.36 -9.68 6.00
CA PHE A 58 8.79 -9.86 6.20
C PHE A 58 9.40 -8.55 6.70
N SER A 59 10.62 -8.57 7.18
CA SER A 59 11.31 -7.34 7.51
C SER A 59 12.73 -7.31 6.95
N VAL A 60 13.17 -6.09 6.60
CA VAL A 60 14.50 -5.82 6.05
C VAL A 60 15.18 -4.68 6.81
N ALA A 61 16.50 -4.70 6.86
CA ALA A 61 17.30 -3.52 7.15
C ALA A 61 17.72 -2.84 5.85
N SER A 62 17.73 -1.51 5.85
CA SER A 62 18.10 -0.67 4.70
C SER A 62 19.34 0.15 5.00
N THR A 63 20.22 0.32 4.00
CA THR A 63 21.35 1.24 4.07
C THR A 63 20.93 2.70 3.90
N GLU A 64 19.74 2.95 3.32
CA GLU A 64 19.19 4.28 3.10
C GLU A 64 18.43 4.82 4.31
N VAL A 65 17.82 3.92 5.10
CA VAL A 65 17.11 4.26 6.35
C VAL A 65 17.54 3.26 7.43
N PRO A 66 18.76 3.41 8.00
CA PRO A 66 19.31 2.43 8.94
C PRO A 66 18.63 2.43 10.32
N ARG A 67 17.88 3.47 10.65
CA ARG A 67 17.17 3.62 11.94
C ARG A 67 15.73 4.10 11.73
N PRO A 68 14.76 3.22 11.45
CA PRO A 68 13.37 3.62 11.31
C PRO A 68 12.69 3.75 12.68
N THR A 69 13.09 4.69 13.51
CA THR A 69 12.63 4.82 14.89
C THR A 69 11.67 5.99 15.09
N LEU A 70 10.72 6.15 14.19
CA LEU A 70 9.76 7.24 14.29
C LEU A 70 8.39 6.83 14.86
N LEU A 71 8.21 5.53 15.19
CA LEU A 71 7.05 5.01 15.91
C LEU A 71 7.50 4.03 17.01
N PRO A 72 6.87 4.07 18.21
CA PRO A 72 7.25 3.23 19.34
C PRO A 72 7.15 1.73 19.09
N THR A 73 6.30 1.33 18.16
CA THR A 73 6.05 -0.08 17.81
C THR A 73 7.09 -0.67 16.87
N GLN A 74 8.02 0.14 16.36
CA GLN A 74 9.02 -0.32 15.41
C GLN A 74 10.22 -0.95 16.11
N VAL A 75 10.73 -2.02 15.51
CA VAL A 75 12.03 -2.59 15.89
C VAL A 75 13.13 -1.78 15.20
N ALA A 76 14.04 -1.22 15.98
CA ALA A 76 15.14 -0.41 15.46
C ALA A 76 15.93 -1.15 14.37
N GLY A 77 16.17 -0.49 13.25
CA GLY A 77 16.89 -1.05 12.11
C GLY A 77 16.10 -2.08 11.29
N GLN A 78 14.78 -2.18 11.47
CA GLN A 78 13.92 -3.07 10.68
C GLN A 78 12.74 -2.32 10.04
N HIS A 79 12.50 -2.63 8.77
CA HIS A 79 11.33 -2.15 8.01
C HIS A 79 10.42 -3.33 7.71
N VAL A 80 9.20 -3.27 8.22
CA VAL A 80 8.16 -4.26 7.90
C VAL A 80 7.60 -3.98 6.51
N VAL A 81 7.41 -5.03 5.75
CA VAL A 81 6.73 -5.00 4.46
C VAL A 81 5.67 -6.09 4.44
N VAL A 82 4.47 -5.75 3.99
CA VAL A 82 3.38 -6.70 3.78
C VAL A 82 3.24 -6.98 2.30
N VAL A 83 3.04 -8.25 1.95
CA VAL A 83 2.78 -8.66 0.56
C VAL A 83 1.54 -9.52 0.52
N THR A 84 0.60 -9.17 -0.38
CA THR A 84 -0.55 -10.01 -0.72
C THR A 84 -0.36 -10.57 -2.12
N LEU A 85 -0.38 -11.90 -2.25
CA LEU A 85 -0.21 -12.64 -3.50
C LEU A 85 -1.55 -12.93 -4.18
N PRO A 86 -1.58 -13.12 -5.52
CA PRO A 86 -2.71 -13.72 -6.22
C PRO A 86 -3.01 -15.13 -5.70
N GLU A 87 -4.27 -15.55 -5.77
CA GLU A 87 -4.70 -16.87 -5.29
C GLU A 87 -4.01 -18.04 -6.02
N ASP A 88 -3.70 -17.87 -7.31
CA ASP A 88 -3.04 -18.88 -8.13
C ASP A 88 -1.49 -18.80 -8.07
N TYR A 89 -0.91 -17.92 -7.24
CA TYR A 89 0.54 -17.67 -7.23
C TYR A 89 1.35 -18.95 -6.95
N ALA A 90 1.00 -19.73 -5.94
CA ALA A 90 1.75 -20.93 -5.56
C ALA A 90 1.73 -22.01 -6.65
N GLY A 91 0.61 -22.19 -7.35
CA GLY A 91 0.42 -23.20 -8.39
C GLY A 91 0.77 -22.76 -9.80
N SER A 92 1.32 -21.53 -9.99
CA SER A 92 1.56 -20.92 -11.30
C SER A 92 3.02 -20.54 -11.49
N ALA A 93 3.50 -20.60 -12.74
CA ALA A 93 4.79 -20.04 -13.15
C ALA A 93 4.69 -18.62 -13.72
N LYS A 94 3.50 -18.04 -13.74
CA LYS A 94 3.23 -16.70 -14.29
C LYS A 94 3.96 -15.60 -13.53
N ARG A 95 4.16 -14.47 -14.21
CA ARG A 95 4.59 -13.21 -13.61
C ARG A 95 3.38 -12.29 -13.50
N TYR A 96 3.29 -11.54 -12.43
CA TYR A 96 2.12 -10.71 -12.10
C TYR A 96 2.49 -9.24 -12.04
N PRO A 97 1.57 -8.34 -12.43
CA PRO A 97 1.73 -6.92 -12.15
C PRO A 97 1.76 -6.68 -10.64
N VAL A 98 2.35 -5.54 -10.25
CA VAL A 98 2.55 -5.17 -8.85
C VAL A 98 1.90 -3.83 -8.55
N LEU A 99 1.14 -3.77 -7.47
CA LEU A 99 0.65 -2.54 -6.85
C LEU A 99 1.44 -2.25 -5.58
N TYR A 100 2.18 -1.16 -5.55
CA TYR A 100 2.75 -0.60 -4.33
C TYR A 100 1.68 0.26 -3.65
N ALA A 101 1.26 -0.10 -2.43
CA ALA A 101 0.22 0.59 -1.69
C ALA A 101 0.79 1.26 -0.44
N LEU A 102 0.84 2.58 -0.44
CA LEU A 102 1.46 3.40 0.59
C LEU A 102 0.44 3.80 1.67
N HIS A 103 0.81 3.58 2.93
CA HIS A 103 -0.06 3.90 4.08
C HIS A 103 -0.03 5.39 4.43
N GLY A 104 -1.03 5.84 5.21
CA GLY A 104 -1.11 7.19 5.75
C GLY A 104 -0.31 7.37 7.04
N ASN A 105 -0.35 8.56 7.61
CA ASN A 105 0.29 8.90 8.88
C ASN A 105 -0.76 9.01 10.01
N PRO A 106 -0.51 8.52 11.22
CA PRO A 106 0.58 7.65 11.66
C PRO A 106 0.14 6.17 11.60
N ASP A 107 0.52 5.48 10.55
CA ASP A 107 0.08 4.08 10.36
C ASP A 107 1.29 3.18 10.02
N MET A 108 1.04 1.88 9.95
CA MET A 108 2.01 0.85 9.61
C MET A 108 1.41 -0.09 8.56
N PRO A 109 2.23 -0.71 7.69
CA PRO A 109 1.72 -1.55 6.62
C PRO A 109 1.00 -2.81 7.13
N ASP A 110 1.39 -3.32 8.30
CA ASP A 110 0.88 -4.53 8.93
C ASP A 110 -0.30 -4.31 9.87
N THR A 111 -0.84 -3.09 9.92
CA THR A 111 -2.11 -2.86 10.63
C THR A 111 -3.24 -3.59 9.92
N ARG A 112 -4.20 -4.08 10.70
CA ARG A 112 -5.40 -4.75 10.20
C ARG A 112 -6.10 -3.93 9.11
N TRP A 113 -6.13 -2.63 9.31
CA TRP A 113 -6.69 -1.66 8.37
C TRP A 113 -6.05 -1.71 6.97
N ASN A 114 -4.73 -1.77 6.88
CA ASN A 114 -4.01 -1.82 5.62
C ASN A 114 -4.07 -3.21 4.98
N VAL A 115 -3.90 -4.26 5.78
CA VAL A 115 -3.94 -5.66 5.34
C VAL A 115 -5.31 -5.99 4.74
N ASP A 116 -6.39 -5.79 5.50
CA ASP A 116 -7.76 -6.14 5.07
C ASP A 116 -8.16 -5.39 3.77
N ARG A 117 -7.76 -4.13 3.63
CA ARG A 117 -8.04 -3.37 2.39
C ARG A 117 -7.39 -3.97 1.16
N ALA A 118 -6.12 -4.34 1.27
CA ALA A 118 -5.39 -4.95 0.17
C ALA A 118 -5.99 -6.31 -0.20
N GLU A 119 -6.26 -7.16 0.78
CA GLU A 119 -6.88 -8.48 0.59
C GLU A 119 -8.24 -8.37 -0.10
N ILE A 120 -9.12 -7.50 0.38
CA ILE A 120 -10.46 -7.28 -0.19
C ILE A 120 -10.36 -6.73 -1.62
N ALA A 121 -9.51 -5.72 -1.85
CA ALA A 121 -9.41 -5.08 -3.16
C ALA A 121 -8.82 -6.00 -4.23
N THR A 122 -7.98 -6.98 -3.83
CA THR A 122 -7.27 -7.89 -4.74
C THR A 122 -7.80 -9.32 -4.73
N GLN A 123 -8.90 -9.59 -4.04
CA GLN A 123 -9.52 -10.93 -4.03
C GLN A 123 -9.89 -11.36 -5.46
N GLY A 124 -9.43 -12.54 -5.87
CA GLY A 124 -9.63 -13.08 -7.21
C GLY A 124 -8.93 -12.29 -8.33
N LYS A 125 -7.96 -11.43 -8.03
CA LYS A 125 -7.26 -10.61 -9.00
C LYS A 125 -5.82 -11.10 -9.23
N PRO A 126 -5.32 -11.10 -10.47
CA PRO A 126 -3.95 -11.50 -10.79
C PRO A 126 -2.97 -10.33 -10.52
N LEU A 127 -2.86 -9.90 -9.27
CA LEU A 127 -2.10 -8.72 -8.85
C LEU A 127 -1.38 -9.00 -7.54
N ILE A 128 -0.09 -8.74 -7.49
CA ILE A 128 0.69 -8.70 -6.25
C ILE A 128 0.52 -7.31 -5.65
N THR A 129 0.23 -7.22 -4.34
CA THR A 129 0.26 -5.95 -3.61
C THR A 129 1.43 -5.93 -2.65
N VAL A 130 2.19 -4.85 -2.65
CA VAL A 130 3.32 -4.61 -1.74
C VAL A 130 3.04 -3.36 -0.92
N GLN A 131 3.03 -3.50 0.39
CA GLN A 131 2.77 -2.42 1.33
C GLN A 131 4.02 -2.19 2.18
N PRO A 132 4.87 -1.21 1.80
CA PRO A 132 6.09 -0.92 2.53
C PRO A 132 5.82 -0.06 3.76
N ASN A 133 6.70 -0.19 4.76
CA ASN A 133 6.75 0.76 5.87
C ASN A 133 7.23 2.13 5.39
N GLY A 134 6.50 3.17 5.73
CA GLY A 134 6.84 4.57 5.45
C GLY A 134 6.84 5.45 6.71
N VAL A 135 6.47 4.90 7.88
CA VAL A 135 6.31 5.64 9.16
C VAL A 135 5.61 6.98 9.01
N ARG A 136 6.27 8.08 9.29
CA ARG A 136 5.82 9.47 9.08
C ARG A 136 6.80 10.23 8.17
N SER A 137 7.37 9.53 7.18
CA SER A 137 8.46 10.03 6.35
C SER A 137 8.05 11.01 5.27
N TRP A 138 6.76 11.16 5.01
CA TRP A 138 6.26 11.80 3.80
C TRP A 138 6.90 11.24 2.52
N TYR A 139 7.36 9.97 2.59
CA TYR A 139 7.94 9.27 1.46
C TYR A 139 9.03 10.06 0.72
N SER A 140 9.85 10.82 1.45
CA SER A 140 10.84 11.73 0.89
C SER A 140 12.22 11.47 1.48
N ASN A 141 13.26 11.86 0.76
CA ASN A 141 14.61 11.90 1.29
C ASN A 141 14.78 13.17 2.14
N TRP A 142 15.06 13.01 3.43
CA TRP A 142 15.10 14.13 4.36
C TRP A 142 16.38 14.95 4.23
N VAL A 143 16.26 16.27 4.23
CA VAL A 143 17.41 17.17 4.10
C VAL A 143 18.12 17.43 5.42
N ASN A 144 17.38 17.47 6.55
CA ASN A 144 17.91 17.76 7.89
C ASN A 144 17.45 16.72 8.93
N PRO A 145 17.79 15.43 8.79
CA PRO A 145 17.25 14.38 9.66
C PRO A 145 17.78 14.43 11.10
N GLY A 146 18.76 15.28 11.41
CA GLY A 146 19.28 15.47 12.76
C GLY A 146 19.78 14.18 13.42
N ALA A 147 19.42 14.00 14.70
CA ALA A 147 19.87 12.86 15.51
C ALA A 147 19.30 11.50 15.09
N VAL A 148 18.22 11.48 14.29
CA VAL A 148 17.66 10.21 13.78
C VAL A 148 18.51 9.59 12.68
N GLY A 149 19.46 10.35 12.14
CA GLY A 149 20.38 9.90 11.10
C GLY A 149 19.74 9.81 9.74
N LYS A 150 20.37 9.12 8.80
CA LYS A 150 19.97 9.02 7.40
C LYS A 150 18.52 8.54 7.25
N GLN A 151 17.71 9.31 6.52
CA GLN A 151 16.28 9.10 6.28
C GLN A 151 15.97 9.27 4.78
N ASN A 152 16.57 8.46 3.93
CA ASN A 152 16.37 8.50 2.48
C ASN A 152 15.25 7.52 2.06
N TRP A 153 14.01 7.86 2.39
CA TRP A 153 12.86 6.97 2.20
C TRP A 153 12.50 6.74 0.74
N GLU A 154 12.63 7.75 -0.10
CA GLU A 154 12.45 7.60 -1.54
C GLU A 154 13.47 6.61 -2.10
N SER A 155 14.77 6.79 -1.80
CA SER A 155 15.83 5.87 -2.23
C SER A 155 15.64 4.45 -1.68
N PHE A 156 15.18 4.31 -0.42
CA PHE A 156 14.86 3.00 0.16
C PHE A 156 13.77 2.30 -0.66
N HIS A 157 12.67 3.01 -0.97
CA HIS A 157 11.55 2.39 -1.66
C HIS A 157 11.84 2.15 -3.15
N LEU A 158 12.39 3.13 -3.85
CA LEU A 158 12.53 3.08 -5.31
C LEU A 158 13.79 2.36 -5.78
N ASP A 159 14.93 2.61 -5.11
CA ASP A 159 16.22 2.07 -5.57
C ASP A 159 16.61 0.75 -4.89
N GLN A 160 15.99 0.44 -3.72
CA GLN A 160 16.26 -0.78 -2.98
C GLN A 160 15.08 -1.75 -2.99
N LEU A 161 13.88 -1.32 -2.50
CA LEU A 161 12.77 -2.25 -2.29
C LEU A 161 12.14 -2.73 -3.61
N ILE A 162 11.94 -1.86 -4.60
CA ILE A 162 11.36 -2.27 -5.88
C ILE A 162 12.20 -3.37 -6.53
N PRO A 163 13.52 -3.20 -6.80
CA PRO A 163 14.31 -4.25 -7.41
C PRO A 163 14.49 -5.48 -6.50
N PHE A 164 14.47 -5.30 -5.18
CA PHE A 164 14.47 -6.41 -4.24
C PHE A 164 13.22 -7.29 -4.37
N VAL A 165 12.04 -6.68 -4.48
CA VAL A 165 10.78 -7.39 -4.70
C VAL A 165 10.80 -8.10 -6.04
N ASP A 166 11.27 -7.45 -7.10
CA ASP A 166 11.37 -8.04 -8.44
C ASP A 166 12.32 -9.25 -8.49
N ALA A 167 13.37 -9.24 -7.69
CA ALA A 167 14.33 -10.36 -7.59
C ALA A 167 13.80 -11.54 -6.77
N ASN A 168 12.91 -11.30 -5.81
CA ASN A 168 12.41 -12.31 -4.88
C ASN A 168 11.00 -12.84 -5.22
N LEU A 169 10.24 -12.14 -6.07
CA LEU A 169 8.89 -12.53 -6.47
C LEU A 169 8.75 -12.57 -8.01
N ARG A 170 7.76 -13.29 -8.48
CA ARG A 170 7.43 -13.38 -9.91
C ARG A 170 6.63 -12.15 -10.35
N THR A 171 7.29 -11.02 -10.46
CA THR A 171 6.72 -9.75 -10.91
C THR A 171 6.90 -9.53 -12.42
N ILE A 172 6.03 -8.72 -13.03
CA ILE A 172 6.27 -8.09 -14.33
C ILE A 172 7.13 -6.84 -14.05
N ALA A 173 8.46 -7.01 -14.08
CA ALA A 173 9.45 -6.07 -13.57
C ALA A 173 9.74 -4.90 -14.53
N ASN A 174 8.69 -4.22 -15.00
CA ASN A 174 8.81 -3.05 -15.87
C ASN A 174 7.70 -2.02 -15.55
N ARG A 175 7.76 -0.86 -16.19
CA ARG A 175 6.80 0.24 -16.02
C ARG A 175 5.35 -0.21 -16.22
N ASP A 176 5.09 -0.97 -17.28
CA ASP A 176 3.74 -1.38 -17.66
C ASP A 176 3.21 -2.53 -16.79
N GLY A 177 4.05 -3.14 -15.96
CA GLY A 177 3.68 -4.12 -14.93
C GLY A 177 3.55 -3.53 -13.53
N ARG A 178 3.69 -2.19 -13.35
CA ARG A 178 3.77 -1.60 -12.01
C ARG A 178 2.87 -0.41 -11.83
N ALA A 179 2.13 -0.39 -10.71
CA ALA A 179 1.32 0.74 -10.27
C ALA A 179 1.67 1.13 -8.84
N ILE A 180 1.32 2.37 -8.48
CA ILE A 180 1.46 2.89 -7.12
C ILE A 180 0.19 3.62 -6.70
N LEU A 181 -0.24 3.41 -5.47
CA LEU A 181 -1.40 4.04 -4.84
C LEU A 181 -1.06 4.39 -3.41
N GLY A 182 -1.61 5.47 -2.88
CA GLY A 182 -1.47 5.73 -1.46
C GLY A 182 -2.66 6.49 -0.87
N HIS A 183 -2.74 6.46 0.46
CA HIS A 183 -3.76 7.19 1.22
C HIS A 183 -3.12 8.27 2.06
N SER A 184 -3.71 9.48 2.11
CA SER A 184 -3.24 10.59 2.94
C SER A 184 -1.77 10.93 2.64
N MET A 185 -0.85 10.87 3.61
CA MET A 185 0.60 10.95 3.41
C MET A 185 1.08 10.02 2.29
N GLY A 186 0.54 8.78 2.21
CA GLY A 186 0.85 7.85 1.13
C GLY A 186 0.33 8.31 -0.23
N GLY A 187 -0.78 9.06 -0.27
CA GLY A 187 -1.30 9.69 -1.49
C GLY A 187 -0.36 10.75 -2.04
N PHE A 188 0.25 11.54 -1.15
CA PHE A 188 1.37 12.41 -1.49
C PHE A 188 2.53 11.59 -2.05
N GLY A 189 3.01 10.58 -1.29
CA GLY A 189 4.14 9.75 -1.67
C GLY A 189 3.97 9.05 -3.02
N ALA A 190 2.77 8.61 -3.35
CA ALA A 190 2.49 7.96 -4.62
C ALA A 190 2.71 8.90 -5.83
N LEU A 191 2.16 10.12 -5.79
CA LEU A 191 2.39 11.11 -6.85
C LEU A 191 3.85 11.56 -6.87
N HIS A 192 4.41 11.89 -5.73
CA HIS A 192 5.80 12.30 -5.58
C HIS A 192 6.77 11.30 -6.23
N TYR A 193 6.62 10.01 -5.95
CA TYR A 193 7.44 8.96 -6.56
C TYR A 193 7.21 8.82 -8.06
N ALA A 194 5.95 8.88 -8.50
CA ALA A 194 5.62 8.76 -9.92
C ALA A 194 6.13 9.94 -10.75
N GLU A 195 6.22 11.14 -10.17
CA GLU A 195 6.76 12.35 -10.81
C GLU A 195 8.29 12.34 -10.88
N HIS A 196 8.95 11.84 -9.84
CA HIS A 196 10.42 11.75 -9.79
C HIS A 196 10.95 10.59 -10.64
N ARG A 197 10.23 9.47 -10.69
CA ARG A 197 10.64 8.24 -11.37
C ARG A 197 9.52 7.71 -12.30
N PRO A 198 9.11 8.49 -13.32
CA PRO A 198 8.00 8.12 -14.21
C PRO A 198 8.25 6.85 -15.03
N GLU A 199 9.50 6.43 -15.15
CA GLU A 199 9.88 5.17 -15.80
C GLU A 199 9.55 3.93 -14.96
N LEU A 200 9.21 4.08 -13.68
CA LEU A 200 8.92 2.95 -12.80
C LEU A 200 7.44 2.52 -12.82
N PHE A 201 6.51 3.42 -13.12
CA PHE A 201 5.08 3.19 -12.93
C PHE A 201 4.25 3.46 -14.18
N GLY A 202 3.37 2.53 -14.56
CA GLY A 202 2.37 2.71 -15.62
C GLY A 202 1.07 3.34 -15.12
N TYR A 203 0.82 3.31 -13.80
CA TYR A 203 -0.37 3.88 -13.17
C TYR A 203 -0.08 4.44 -11.77
N VAL A 204 -0.62 5.61 -11.46
CA VAL A 204 -0.52 6.23 -10.13
C VAL A 204 -1.89 6.62 -9.60
N GLY A 205 -2.10 6.46 -8.30
CA GLY A 205 -3.32 6.90 -7.61
C GLY A 205 -3.06 7.58 -6.27
N SER A 206 -3.92 8.54 -5.93
CA SER A 206 -3.92 9.22 -4.63
C SER A 206 -5.31 9.22 -4.02
N MET A 207 -5.43 8.69 -2.82
CA MET A 207 -6.65 8.73 -2.01
C MET A 207 -6.46 9.77 -0.91
N SER A 208 -7.19 10.88 -0.98
CA SER A 208 -7.14 11.97 0.01
C SER A 208 -5.72 12.47 0.30
N GLY A 209 -4.84 12.51 -0.71
CA GLY A 209 -3.46 12.95 -0.57
C GLY A 209 -3.34 14.45 -0.35
N GLY A 210 -2.40 14.88 0.50
CA GLY A 210 -2.03 16.27 0.69
C GLY A 210 -1.02 16.72 -0.37
N LEU A 211 -1.47 17.08 -1.57
CA LEU A 211 -0.63 17.18 -2.77
C LEU A 211 0.06 18.52 -3.00
N ASP A 212 -0.41 19.60 -2.34
CA ASP A 212 0.14 20.94 -2.55
C ASP A 212 0.95 21.44 -1.34
N LEU A 213 2.27 21.29 -1.40
CA LEU A 213 3.20 21.79 -0.38
C LEU A 213 3.43 23.32 -0.46
N ARG A 214 2.87 24.01 -1.47
CA ARG A 214 2.85 25.48 -1.50
C ARG A 214 1.73 26.03 -0.63
N ASN A 215 0.72 25.21 -0.31
CA ASN A 215 -0.34 25.56 0.62
C ASN A 215 0.21 25.62 2.07
N PRO A 216 0.10 26.77 2.77
CA PRO A 216 0.67 26.93 4.11
C PRO A 216 0.01 26.03 5.16
N VAL A 217 -1.27 25.64 4.98
CA VAL A 217 -1.95 24.71 5.87
C VAL A 217 -1.33 23.32 5.72
N MET A 218 -1.06 22.87 4.49
CA MET A 218 -0.38 21.59 4.25
C MET A 218 1.04 21.58 4.81
N ARG A 219 1.80 22.65 4.72
CA ARG A 219 3.09 22.76 5.42
C ARG A 219 2.93 22.57 6.92
N GLY A 220 1.93 23.23 7.51
CA GLY A 220 1.60 23.06 8.93
C GLY A 220 1.25 21.61 9.28
N VAL A 221 0.52 20.89 8.43
CA VAL A 221 0.22 19.46 8.61
C VAL A 221 1.50 18.64 8.59
N VAL A 222 2.37 18.80 7.59
CA VAL A 222 3.65 18.08 7.51
C VAL A 222 4.48 18.31 8.77
N VAL A 223 4.75 19.58 9.11
CA VAL A 223 5.53 19.94 10.31
C VAL A 223 4.92 19.37 11.59
N THR A 224 3.59 19.44 11.75
CA THR A 224 2.92 18.90 12.94
C THR A 224 3.12 17.38 13.04
N THR A 225 3.05 16.64 11.92
CA THR A 225 3.26 15.18 11.93
C THR A 225 4.70 14.80 12.26
N GLU A 226 5.68 15.67 12.00
CA GLU A 226 7.08 15.47 12.39
C GLU A 226 7.32 15.75 13.87
N LEU A 227 6.69 16.80 14.39
CA LEU A 227 6.86 17.26 15.77
C LEU A 227 6.05 16.45 16.80
N ILE A 228 5.10 15.59 16.39
CA ILE A 228 4.34 14.76 17.32
C ILE A 228 5.30 13.80 18.02
N GLU A 229 5.52 14.06 19.30
CA GLU A 229 6.23 13.14 20.19
C GLU A 229 5.42 11.87 20.42
N ALA A 230 6.03 10.73 20.07
CA ALA A 230 5.63 9.46 20.62
C ALA A 230 6.68 9.06 21.68
N SER A 231 6.25 8.55 22.82
CA SER A 231 7.16 8.17 23.92
C SER A 231 8.29 7.27 23.42
N GLY A 232 9.53 7.69 23.65
CA GLY A 232 10.73 6.96 23.23
C GLY A 232 11.19 7.21 21.79
N VAL A 233 10.54 8.11 21.05
CA VAL A 233 10.92 8.49 19.68
C VAL A 233 11.63 9.85 19.71
N PRO A 234 12.82 9.99 19.08
CA PRO A 234 13.48 11.29 18.98
C PRO A 234 12.62 12.31 18.26
N THR A 235 12.56 13.53 18.78
CA THR A 235 11.97 14.67 18.06
C THR A 235 12.91 15.09 16.94
N VAL A 236 12.31 15.51 15.83
CA VAL A 236 13.03 16.11 14.70
C VAL A 236 12.61 17.56 14.52
N GLY A 237 13.42 18.35 13.84
CA GLY A 237 13.10 19.76 13.57
C GLY A 237 11.97 19.92 12.55
N ALA A 238 11.29 21.05 12.59
CA ALA A 238 10.30 21.44 11.59
C ALA A 238 10.87 21.58 10.14
N ASP A 239 12.18 21.52 10.02
CA ASP A 239 12.96 21.59 8.79
C ASP A 239 13.55 20.23 8.37
N ALA A 240 13.13 19.15 9.02
CA ALA A 240 13.75 17.84 8.84
C ALA A 240 13.57 17.30 7.41
N ILE A 241 12.36 17.31 6.86
CA ILE A 241 12.06 16.69 5.56
C ILE A 241 12.46 17.63 4.41
N PHE A 242 11.89 18.83 4.36
CA PHE A 242 11.99 19.73 3.20
C PHE A 242 12.76 21.05 3.52
N GLY A 243 13.48 21.11 4.64
CA GLY A 243 14.10 22.34 5.09
C GLY A 243 13.10 23.33 5.71
N PRO A 244 13.51 24.60 5.99
CA PRO A 244 12.64 25.58 6.61
C PRO A 244 11.35 25.81 5.82
N PRO A 245 10.16 25.78 6.48
CA PRO A 245 8.86 25.84 5.78
C PRO A 245 8.44 27.29 5.41
N VAL A 246 9.31 28.27 5.54
CA VAL A 246 9.00 29.71 5.40
C VAL A 246 9.87 30.40 4.37
N TRP A 247 9.26 31.34 3.63
CA TRP A 247 9.97 32.20 2.69
C TRP A 247 11.06 33.03 3.41
N PRO A 248 12.26 33.22 2.82
CA PRO A 248 12.69 32.81 1.48
C PRO A 248 13.40 31.43 1.44
N PHE A 249 13.28 30.61 2.47
CA PHE A 249 14.01 29.36 2.64
C PHE A 249 13.21 28.11 2.22
N ASP A 250 11.99 28.31 1.69
CA ASP A 250 11.03 27.25 1.35
C ASP A 250 11.17 26.71 -0.08
N GLY A 251 12.33 26.86 -0.69
CA GLY A 251 12.58 26.44 -2.06
C GLY A 251 12.33 24.94 -2.30
N ILE A 252 12.73 24.07 -1.36
CA ILE A 252 12.54 22.63 -1.45
C ILE A 252 11.04 22.29 -1.33
N TRP A 253 10.32 22.87 -0.39
CA TRP A 253 8.87 22.73 -0.28
C TRP A 253 8.14 23.02 -1.59
N ASN A 254 8.56 24.08 -2.28
CA ASN A 254 7.97 24.48 -3.55
C ASN A 254 8.33 23.51 -4.68
N ALA A 255 9.56 22.97 -4.68
CA ALA A 255 10.05 22.03 -5.68
C ALA A 255 9.43 20.64 -5.53
N GLU A 256 9.23 20.16 -4.29
CA GLU A 256 8.72 18.84 -3.96
C GLU A 256 7.18 18.77 -3.88
N SER A 257 6.47 19.78 -4.42
CA SER A 257 5.01 19.86 -4.38
C SER A 257 4.37 19.11 -5.55
N PRO A 258 3.77 17.92 -5.35
CA PRO A 258 3.24 17.11 -6.45
C PRO A 258 2.18 17.84 -7.28
N ALA A 259 1.31 18.65 -6.65
CA ALA A 259 0.30 19.41 -7.37
C ALA A 259 0.88 20.30 -8.50
N HIS A 260 2.17 20.62 -8.46
CA HIS A 260 2.83 21.53 -9.41
C HIS A 260 3.85 20.83 -10.33
N ASN A 261 4.09 19.53 -10.12
CA ASN A 261 5.09 18.74 -10.86
C ASN A 261 4.48 17.71 -11.81
N VAL A 262 3.24 17.90 -12.23
CA VAL A 262 2.41 16.90 -12.94
C VAL A 262 2.90 16.53 -14.34
N ALA A 263 3.81 17.28 -14.95
CA ALA A 263 4.25 17.07 -16.33
C ALA A 263 4.89 15.68 -16.59
N PRO A 264 5.69 15.08 -15.71
CA PRO A 264 6.23 13.74 -15.86
C PRO A 264 5.18 12.62 -15.90
N LEU A 265 3.96 12.89 -15.43
CA LEU A 265 2.86 11.91 -15.44
C LEU A 265 2.25 11.68 -16.84
N ARG A 266 2.73 12.38 -17.88
CA ARG A 266 2.29 12.16 -19.26
C ARG A 266 2.50 10.71 -19.69
N GLY A 267 1.44 10.11 -20.25
CA GLY A 267 1.46 8.70 -20.67
C GLY A 267 1.29 7.68 -19.55
N MET A 268 1.15 8.14 -18.29
CA MET A 268 0.78 7.33 -17.14
C MET A 268 -0.74 7.39 -16.93
N GLY A 269 -1.34 6.33 -16.36
CA GLY A 269 -2.69 6.43 -15.80
C GLY A 269 -2.64 7.18 -14.48
N VAL A 270 -3.56 8.13 -14.28
CA VAL A 270 -3.64 8.92 -13.06
C VAL A 270 -5.05 8.85 -12.49
N ALA A 271 -5.22 8.54 -11.21
CA ALA A 271 -6.52 8.56 -10.55
C ALA A 271 -6.43 9.24 -9.18
N LEU A 272 -7.31 10.21 -8.95
CA LEU A 272 -7.40 10.98 -7.70
C LEU A 272 -8.77 10.76 -7.05
N TYR A 273 -8.78 10.55 -5.74
CA TYR A 273 -9.99 10.28 -4.95
C TYR A 273 -10.04 11.20 -3.76
N THR A 274 -11.19 11.86 -3.52
CA THR A 274 -11.37 12.72 -2.35
C THR A 274 -12.85 12.87 -2.00
N GLY A 275 -13.14 13.06 -0.71
CA GLY A 275 -14.42 13.52 -0.21
C GLY A 275 -14.44 15.02 0.03
N ASN A 276 -15.51 15.52 0.64
CA ASN A 276 -15.65 16.94 0.99
C ASN A 276 -15.61 17.19 2.52
N GLY A 277 -15.28 16.18 3.32
CA GLY A 277 -15.26 16.22 4.77
C GLY A 277 -16.60 15.82 5.44
N GLY A 278 -17.67 15.68 4.69
CA GLY A 278 -18.97 15.27 5.21
C GLY A 278 -19.50 16.17 6.33
N ASN A 279 -20.14 15.60 7.33
CA ASN A 279 -20.64 16.36 8.49
C ASN A 279 -19.51 16.75 9.44
N LEU A 280 -19.22 18.04 9.53
CA LEU A 280 -18.16 18.60 10.38
C LEU A 280 -18.35 18.27 11.88
N LEU A 281 -19.60 18.18 12.35
CA LEU A 281 -19.88 17.99 13.78
C LEU A 281 -19.59 16.58 14.29
N ASP A 282 -19.59 15.57 13.43
CA ASP A 282 -19.37 14.18 13.86
C ASP A 282 -17.90 13.87 14.17
N ASN A 283 -16.96 14.45 13.43
CA ASN A 283 -15.52 14.32 13.64
C ASN A 283 -14.81 15.47 12.93
N PRO A 284 -14.67 16.63 13.59
CA PRO A 284 -14.11 17.83 12.97
C PRO A 284 -12.70 17.63 12.39
N VAL A 285 -11.87 16.88 13.10
CA VAL A 285 -10.47 16.64 12.66
C VAL A 285 -10.42 15.93 11.32
N GLN A 286 -11.19 14.85 11.19
CA GLN A 286 -11.25 14.07 9.94
C GLN A 286 -11.95 14.85 8.81
N ALA A 287 -12.94 15.66 9.15
CA ALA A 287 -13.66 16.49 8.19
C ALA A 287 -12.73 17.58 7.62
N ILE A 288 -12.03 18.32 8.49
CA ILE A 288 -11.09 19.38 8.10
C ILE A 288 -9.91 18.79 7.30
N ALA A 289 -9.37 17.65 7.74
CA ALA A 289 -8.28 16.97 7.03
C ALA A 289 -8.69 16.62 5.58
N GLU A 290 -9.93 16.13 5.38
CA GLU A 290 -10.42 15.82 4.03
C GLU A 290 -10.68 17.07 3.19
N GLN A 291 -11.20 18.15 3.79
CA GLN A 291 -11.37 19.41 3.10
C GLN A 291 -10.02 19.96 2.60
N GLN A 292 -8.98 19.88 3.43
CA GLN A 292 -7.63 20.30 3.03
C GLN A 292 -7.04 19.39 1.94
N ALA A 293 -7.22 18.08 2.07
CA ALA A 293 -6.81 17.14 1.01
C ALA A 293 -7.53 17.49 -0.31
N ARG A 294 -8.85 17.73 -0.26
CA ARG A 294 -9.65 18.08 -1.43
C ARG A 294 -9.17 19.38 -2.10
N GLU A 295 -8.88 20.43 -1.33
CA GLU A 295 -8.34 21.67 -1.86
C GLU A 295 -7.06 21.45 -2.66
N THR A 296 -6.12 20.66 -2.11
CA THR A 296 -4.85 20.36 -2.80
C THR A 296 -5.05 19.47 -4.02
N ASN A 297 -6.01 18.54 -4.00
CA ASN A 297 -6.38 17.74 -5.16
C ASN A 297 -7.01 18.58 -6.28
N LEU A 298 -7.81 19.59 -5.97
CA LEU A 298 -8.36 20.50 -6.97
C LEU A 298 -7.28 21.33 -7.67
N VAL A 299 -6.23 21.77 -6.95
CA VAL A 299 -5.05 22.40 -7.55
C VAL A 299 -4.35 21.43 -8.50
N THR A 300 -4.18 20.16 -8.08
CA THR A 300 -3.57 19.12 -8.89
C THR A 300 -4.36 18.87 -10.17
N VAL A 301 -5.69 18.74 -10.08
CA VAL A 301 -6.61 18.60 -11.22
C VAL A 301 -6.48 19.74 -12.21
N ALA A 302 -6.43 20.98 -11.72
CA ALA A 302 -6.24 22.15 -12.58
C ALA A 302 -4.91 22.10 -13.34
N ASN A 303 -3.81 21.71 -12.67
CA ASN A 303 -2.49 21.60 -13.28
C ASN A 303 -2.37 20.41 -14.23
N LEU A 304 -2.98 19.24 -13.92
CA LEU A 304 -3.08 18.10 -14.84
C LEU A 304 -3.81 18.50 -16.13
N THR A 305 -4.93 19.23 -15.99
CA THR A 305 -5.70 19.75 -17.13
C THR A 305 -4.86 20.70 -17.98
N ALA A 306 -4.19 21.68 -17.35
CA ALA A 306 -3.32 22.64 -18.04
C ALA A 306 -2.13 21.96 -18.74
N ALA A 307 -1.59 20.87 -18.15
CA ALA A 307 -0.51 20.09 -18.71
C ALA A 307 -0.96 19.10 -19.80
N GLY A 308 -2.26 18.92 -20.01
CA GLY A 308 -2.81 17.94 -20.95
C GLY A 308 -2.54 16.47 -20.54
N VAL A 309 -2.45 16.21 -19.23
CA VAL A 309 -2.31 14.87 -18.67
C VAL A 309 -3.70 14.30 -18.42
N PRO A 310 -4.08 13.17 -19.04
CA PRO A 310 -5.37 12.52 -18.77
C PRO A 310 -5.40 11.96 -17.34
N PHE A 311 -6.54 12.10 -16.67
CA PHE A 311 -6.74 11.60 -15.30
C PHE A 311 -8.21 11.23 -15.04
N ASP A 312 -8.41 10.38 -14.05
CA ASP A 312 -9.70 10.13 -13.40
C ASP A 312 -9.74 10.90 -12.08
N PHE A 313 -10.74 11.76 -11.90
CA PHE A 313 -10.96 12.46 -10.63
C PHE A 313 -12.32 12.10 -10.04
N LEU A 314 -12.31 11.43 -8.90
CA LEU A 314 -13.49 10.96 -8.20
C LEU A 314 -13.66 11.74 -6.89
N ASP A 315 -14.28 12.91 -7.02
CA ASP A 315 -14.78 13.69 -5.89
C ASP A 315 -16.14 13.09 -5.47
N TYR A 316 -16.11 12.28 -4.42
CA TYR A 316 -17.30 11.56 -3.95
C TYR A 316 -18.12 12.33 -2.90
N GLY A 317 -17.80 13.61 -2.68
CA GLY A 317 -18.54 14.51 -1.82
C GLY A 317 -18.63 14.01 -0.37
N ASP A 318 -19.87 13.98 0.18
CA ASP A 318 -20.14 13.46 1.52
C ASP A 318 -20.12 11.93 1.61
N GLY A 319 -19.87 11.24 0.50
CA GLY A 319 -19.76 9.80 0.41
C GLY A 319 -21.08 9.04 0.29
N SER A 320 -22.23 9.69 0.44
CA SER A 320 -23.55 9.04 0.50
C SER A 320 -23.89 8.23 -0.75
N THR A 321 -23.38 8.65 -1.92
CA THR A 321 -23.57 7.97 -3.21
C THR A 321 -22.38 7.09 -3.61
N TRP A 322 -21.26 7.17 -2.87
CA TRP A 322 -20.04 6.48 -3.20
C TRP A 322 -20.03 5.03 -2.73
N ALA A 323 -20.22 4.82 -1.42
CA ALA A 323 -20.31 3.48 -0.82
C ALA A 323 -21.19 3.49 0.44
N PRO A 324 -21.90 2.41 0.75
CA PRO A 324 -22.62 2.29 1.99
C PRO A 324 -21.72 2.56 3.21
N GLY A 325 -22.13 3.49 4.08
CA GLY A 325 -21.36 3.89 5.26
C GLY A 325 -20.17 4.81 5.00
N CYS A 326 -19.91 5.20 3.74
CA CYS A 326 -18.93 6.25 3.43
C CYS A 326 -19.43 7.58 3.97
N THR A 327 -18.56 8.32 4.67
CA THR A 327 -18.92 9.59 5.33
C THR A 327 -18.27 10.82 4.69
N GLY A 328 -17.53 10.64 3.59
CA GLY A 328 -16.78 11.72 2.93
C GLY A 328 -15.64 12.29 3.74
N LYS A 329 -15.27 11.68 4.88
CA LYS A 329 -14.20 12.10 5.79
C LYS A 329 -12.88 11.43 5.43
N HIS A 330 -11.79 12.00 5.92
CA HIS A 330 -10.41 11.66 5.52
C HIS A 330 -10.04 10.18 5.62
N ALA A 331 -10.34 9.53 6.72
CA ALA A 331 -10.03 8.11 6.92
C ALA A 331 -11.29 7.25 7.07
N SER A 332 -12.38 7.60 6.37
CA SER A 332 -13.61 6.81 6.37
C SER A 332 -13.36 5.44 5.71
N PRO A 333 -13.43 4.31 6.48
CA PRO A 333 -13.04 3.01 5.95
C PRO A 333 -13.79 2.58 4.70
N PRO A 334 -15.13 2.73 4.58
CA PRO A 334 -15.83 2.36 3.36
C PRO A 334 -15.46 3.22 2.15
N CYS A 335 -15.15 4.52 2.37
CA CYS A 335 -14.73 5.41 1.29
C CYS A 335 -13.40 4.96 0.68
N VAL A 336 -12.40 4.73 1.55
CA VAL A 336 -11.04 4.36 1.15
C VAL A 336 -11.00 2.94 0.57
N GLN A 337 -11.79 2.00 1.14
CA GLN A 337 -11.93 0.65 0.58
C GLN A 337 -12.49 0.68 -0.84
N LYS A 338 -13.54 1.45 -1.08
CA LYS A 338 -14.14 1.59 -2.40
C LYS A 338 -13.18 2.23 -3.40
N ALA A 339 -12.44 3.25 -2.97
CA ALA A 339 -11.43 3.91 -3.82
C ALA A 339 -10.31 2.93 -4.21
N MET A 340 -9.77 2.16 -3.26
CA MET A 340 -8.76 1.14 -3.57
C MET A 340 -9.28 0.06 -4.51
N THR A 341 -10.49 -0.45 -4.26
CA THR A 341 -11.10 -1.47 -5.14
C THR A 341 -11.34 -0.94 -6.56
N HIS A 342 -11.79 0.31 -6.69
CA HIS A 342 -11.96 0.97 -7.98
C HIS A 342 -10.62 1.15 -8.70
N PHE A 343 -9.59 1.62 -7.98
CA PHE A 343 -8.24 1.78 -8.51
C PHE A 343 -7.65 0.46 -9.03
N VAL A 344 -7.80 -0.63 -8.29
CA VAL A 344 -7.39 -1.98 -8.73
C VAL A 344 -8.07 -2.36 -10.05
N GLY A 345 -9.36 -2.01 -10.22
CA GLY A 345 -10.07 -2.21 -11.49
C GLY A 345 -9.45 -1.43 -12.66
N LEU A 346 -9.09 -0.16 -12.46
CA LEU A 346 -8.43 0.67 -13.47
C LEU A 346 -7.03 0.12 -13.83
N VAL A 347 -6.27 -0.24 -12.82
CA VAL A 347 -4.92 -0.81 -12.98
C VAL A 347 -4.95 -2.09 -13.80
N LEU A 348 -5.86 -3.01 -13.50
CA LEU A 348 -6.02 -4.26 -14.24
C LEU A 348 -6.53 -4.05 -15.67
N GLY A 349 -7.17 -2.96 -15.98
CA GLY A 349 -7.55 -2.60 -17.36
C GLY A 349 -6.40 -2.04 -18.20
N ARG A 350 -5.25 -1.70 -17.59
CA ARG A 350 -4.16 -0.99 -18.26
C ARG A 350 -2.79 -1.66 -18.16
N LEU A 351 -2.45 -2.28 -17.04
CA LEU A 351 -1.15 -2.94 -16.88
C LEU A 351 -1.06 -4.23 -17.68
N GLN A 352 0.16 -4.68 -17.93
CA GLN A 352 0.42 -6.01 -18.48
C GLN A 352 -0.15 -7.09 -17.58
N HIS A 353 -0.73 -8.12 -18.20
CA HIS A 353 -1.29 -9.28 -17.50
C HIS A 353 -0.35 -10.50 -17.57
N PRO A 354 -0.54 -11.49 -16.66
CA PRO A 354 0.20 -12.75 -16.66
C PRO A 354 0.06 -13.57 -17.95
#